data_9d14f47fa2e34cdc6985ec6c4578829b
#
_entry.id   9d14f47fa2e34cdc6985ec6c4578829b
#
_cell.length_a   1.000
_cell.length_b   1.000
_cell.length_c   1.000
_cell.angle_alpha   90.00
_cell.angle_beta   90.00
_cell.angle_gamma   90.00
#
_symmetry.space_group_name_H-M   'P 1'
#
loop_
_entity.id
_entity.type
_entity.pdbx_description
1 polymer ?
#
loop_
_entity_poly.entity_id
_entity_poly.type
_entity_poly.pdbx_seq_one_letter_code
_entity_poly.pdbx_strand_id
1 'polypeptide(L)'
;MSVESELKKDGIEVIKRLDTLTINTLARNISVRLCKTFPDFGLNQEDLFIKLSRLDMYIAKMPDGMAEANYFYKNSSIYFNEHIPESDLEEFAIHECIHHIQEVKDKKNYLIRMGLCDYTEFKIYGLGLNEAAVQLMASKVIGIEKESVKYFGINFETSSPSYYPLECCLVEQLAYLIGEDVLFESTINSNDNFKNKMIETVSYKSFMAIQNAIDEILYHEEEIIKINNKIASIDDRNKKVDNMLKRIQDLKNEITLTFMRTQNLIISSYFDNTFNSITNLENLEMFRRKLYHFKDYLGSAEGYTFFNDYYIQ
;
A
#
# COMPACT_ATOMS: atom_id res chain seq x y z
N MET A 1 -21.10 0.25 17.04
CA MET A 1 -21.18 1.67 16.62
C MET A 1 -21.88 1.66 15.27
N SER A 2 -22.77 2.60 14.93
CA SER A 2 -23.37 2.65 13.58
C SER A 2 -22.33 3.18 12.59
N VAL A 3 -22.45 2.80 11.30
CA VAL A 3 -21.59 3.30 10.20
C VAL A 3 -21.57 4.83 10.17
N GLU A 4 -22.73 5.47 10.28
CA GLU A 4 -22.85 6.94 10.33
C GLU A 4 -22.06 7.56 11.49
N SER A 5 -22.02 6.89 12.64
CA SER A 5 -21.25 7.37 13.81
C SER A 5 -19.75 7.26 13.58
N GLU A 6 -19.28 6.26 12.84
CA GLU A 6 -17.87 6.10 12.51
C GLU A 6 -17.45 7.11 11.44
N LEU A 7 -18.20 7.25 10.36
CA LEU A 7 -17.96 8.27 9.33
C LEU A 7 -17.87 9.67 9.94
N LYS A 8 -18.81 10.01 10.81
CA LYS A 8 -18.82 11.31 11.51
C LYS A 8 -17.60 11.48 12.44
N LYS A 9 -17.13 10.40 13.09
CA LYS A 9 -15.91 10.42 13.91
C LYS A 9 -14.67 10.68 13.07
N ASP A 10 -14.65 10.13 11.87
CA ASP A 10 -13.55 10.31 10.90
C ASP A 10 -13.68 11.62 10.10
N GLY A 11 -14.73 12.42 10.36
CA GLY A 11 -14.97 13.70 9.72
C GLY A 11 -15.55 13.62 8.32
N ILE A 12 -16.05 12.46 7.91
CA ILE A 12 -16.64 12.22 6.59
C ILE A 12 -18.13 12.61 6.64
N GLU A 13 -18.52 13.56 5.77
CA GLU A 13 -19.90 14.03 5.62
C GLU A 13 -20.43 13.68 4.23
N VAL A 14 -21.41 12.79 4.15
CA VAL A 14 -22.01 12.34 2.90
C VAL A 14 -22.84 13.44 2.25
N ILE A 15 -22.55 13.77 0.98
CA ILE A 15 -23.27 14.79 0.20
C ILE A 15 -24.32 14.16 -0.68
N LYS A 16 -23.93 13.19 -1.53
CA LYS A 16 -24.87 12.50 -2.44
C LYS A 16 -24.41 11.08 -2.74
N ARG A 17 -25.37 10.19 -3.00
CA ARG A 17 -25.12 8.88 -3.57
C ARG A 17 -24.96 9.01 -5.09
N LEU A 18 -24.03 8.31 -5.69
CA LEU A 18 -23.95 8.18 -7.15
C LEU A 18 -25.17 7.40 -7.68
N ASP A 19 -25.60 7.73 -8.88
CA ASP A 19 -26.68 6.99 -9.51
C ASP A 19 -26.23 5.61 -10.00
N THR A 20 -27.21 4.74 -10.21
CA THR A 20 -26.95 3.33 -10.57
C THR A 20 -26.24 3.19 -11.93
N LEU A 21 -26.46 4.11 -12.87
CA LEU A 21 -25.82 4.07 -14.17
C LEU A 21 -24.33 4.35 -14.04
N THR A 22 -23.97 5.39 -13.28
CA THR A 22 -22.57 5.74 -12.98
C THR A 22 -21.85 4.59 -12.26
N ILE A 23 -22.47 4.02 -11.21
CA ILE A 23 -21.90 2.87 -10.48
C ILE A 23 -21.67 1.68 -11.41
N ASN A 24 -22.64 1.32 -12.25
CA ASN A 24 -22.52 0.21 -13.19
C ASN A 24 -21.45 0.47 -14.27
N THR A 25 -21.30 1.70 -14.70
CA THR A 25 -20.25 2.08 -15.67
C THR A 25 -18.86 1.91 -15.06
N LEU A 26 -18.63 2.43 -13.85
CA LEU A 26 -17.39 2.25 -13.11
C LEU A 26 -17.09 0.76 -12.87
N ALA A 27 -18.08 0.01 -12.37
CA ALA A 27 -17.92 -1.43 -12.10
C ALA A 27 -17.53 -2.21 -13.36
N ARG A 28 -18.14 -1.91 -14.52
CA ARG A 28 -17.83 -2.57 -15.78
C ARG A 28 -16.44 -2.23 -16.28
N ASN A 29 -16.07 -0.96 -16.29
CA ASN A 29 -14.77 -0.50 -16.75
C ASN A 29 -13.65 -1.09 -15.89
N ILE A 30 -13.79 -1.03 -14.57
CA ILE A 30 -12.81 -1.56 -13.61
C ILE A 30 -12.67 -3.08 -13.78
N SER A 31 -13.79 -3.83 -13.92
CA SER A 31 -13.75 -5.27 -14.15
C SER A 31 -12.96 -5.64 -15.41
N VAL A 32 -13.19 -4.91 -16.52
CA VAL A 32 -12.45 -5.11 -17.78
C VAL A 32 -10.97 -4.83 -17.59
N ARG A 33 -10.61 -3.70 -16.96
CA ARG A 33 -9.22 -3.29 -16.76
C ARG A 33 -8.46 -4.26 -15.87
N LEU A 34 -9.05 -4.69 -14.75
CA LEU A 34 -8.44 -5.67 -13.84
C LEU A 34 -8.18 -7.01 -14.54
N CYS A 35 -9.16 -7.57 -15.25
CA CYS A 35 -8.99 -8.83 -15.98
C CYS A 35 -7.97 -8.72 -17.12
N LYS A 36 -7.87 -7.56 -17.78
CA LYS A 36 -6.88 -7.31 -18.82
C LYS A 36 -5.47 -7.18 -18.26
N THR A 37 -5.31 -6.53 -17.11
CA THR A 37 -3.99 -6.31 -16.49
C THR A 37 -3.48 -7.56 -15.79
N PHE A 38 -4.37 -8.37 -15.23
CA PHE A 38 -4.05 -9.57 -14.44
C PHE A 38 -4.75 -10.83 -15.02
N PRO A 39 -4.42 -11.26 -16.25
CA PRO A 39 -5.14 -12.34 -16.94
C PRO A 39 -4.98 -13.70 -16.26
N ASP A 40 -3.87 -13.92 -15.55
CA ASP A 40 -3.51 -15.21 -14.97
C ASP A 40 -3.93 -15.38 -13.50
N PHE A 41 -4.63 -14.38 -12.92
CA PHE A 41 -5.01 -14.41 -11.49
C PHE A 41 -6.39 -15.04 -11.23
N GLY A 42 -6.97 -15.69 -12.23
CA GLY A 42 -8.27 -16.39 -12.09
C GLY A 42 -9.47 -15.46 -11.97
N LEU A 43 -9.33 -14.18 -12.34
CA LEU A 43 -10.40 -13.21 -12.31
C LEU A 43 -11.41 -13.46 -13.43
N ASN A 44 -12.70 -13.43 -13.08
CA ASN A 44 -13.80 -13.50 -14.07
C ASN A 44 -14.45 -12.12 -14.17
N GLN A 45 -14.53 -11.58 -15.39
CA GLN A 45 -15.04 -10.23 -15.63
C GLN A 45 -16.50 -10.05 -15.22
N GLU A 46 -17.39 -11.02 -15.49
CA GLU A 46 -18.80 -10.92 -15.14
C GLU A 46 -19.01 -11.04 -13.62
N ASP A 47 -18.28 -11.93 -12.95
CA ASP A 47 -18.33 -12.06 -11.50
C ASP A 47 -17.83 -10.79 -10.81
N LEU A 48 -16.74 -10.19 -11.30
CA LEU A 48 -16.25 -8.90 -10.81
C LEU A 48 -17.26 -7.79 -11.05
N PHE A 49 -17.85 -7.70 -12.24
CA PHE A 49 -18.87 -6.71 -12.52
C PHE A 49 -20.06 -6.84 -11.56
N ILE A 50 -20.58 -8.06 -11.36
CA ILE A 50 -21.69 -8.33 -10.43
C ILE A 50 -21.30 -7.94 -8.99
N LYS A 51 -20.06 -8.23 -8.58
CA LYS A 51 -19.57 -7.91 -7.23
C LYS A 51 -19.45 -6.39 -7.05
N LEU A 52 -18.82 -5.69 -7.99
CA LEU A 52 -18.56 -4.26 -7.90
C LEU A 52 -19.83 -3.41 -8.10
N SER A 53 -20.77 -3.85 -8.93
CA SER A 53 -22.05 -3.13 -9.15
C SER A 53 -22.98 -3.11 -7.91
N ARG A 54 -22.66 -3.91 -6.90
CA ARG A 54 -23.39 -3.94 -5.61
C ARG A 54 -22.84 -2.97 -4.57
N LEU A 55 -21.71 -2.32 -4.86
CA LEU A 55 -21.16 -1.30 -4.00
C LEU A 55 -22.07 -0.06 -3.98
N ASP A 56 -22.26 0.50 -2.81
CA ASP A 56 -22.75 1.86 -2.71
C ASP A 56 -21.58 2.85 -2.85
N MET A 57 -21.76 3.88 -3.69
CA MET A 57 -20.74 4.88 -3.94
C MET A 57 -21.31 6.27 -3.65
N TYR A 58 -20.55 7.09 -2.92
CA TYR A 58 -21.00 8.39 -2.44
C TYR A 58 -19.96 9.47 -2.73
N ILE A 59 -20.42 10.68 -3.02
CA ILE A 59 -19.61 11.88 -2.92
C ILE A 59 -19.73 12.38 -1.47
N ALA A 60 -18.60 12.69 -0.86
CA ALA A 60 -18.53 13.12 0.52
C ALA A 60 -17.53 14.27 0.70
N LYS A 61 -17.79 15.12 1.69
CA LYS A 61 -16.77 16.03 2.18
C LYS A 61 -15.85 15.26 3.11
N MET A 62 -14.55 15.30 2.83
CA MET A 62 -13.52 14.62 3.60
C MET A 62 -12.57 15.63 4.24
N PRO A 63 -11.96 15.30 5.40
CA PRO A 63 -10.91 16.11 6.00
C PRO A 63 -9.70 16.29 5.07
N ASP A 64 -9.04 17.44 5.15
CA ASP A 64 -7.80 17.70 4.43
C ASP A 64 -6.73 16.64 4.77
N GLY A 65 -6.03 16.16 3.75
CA GLY A 65 -4.99 15.14 3.87
C GLY A 65 -5.51 13.70 4.03
N MET A 66 -6.82 13.48 4.01
CA MET A 66 -7.38 12.15 3.81
C MET A 66 -7.23 11.75 2.34
N ALA A 67 -7.17 10.45 2.03
CA ALA A 67 -7.16 9.95 0.67
C ALA A 67 -8.39 10.44 -0.12
N GLU A 68 -8.23 10.59 -1.44
CA GLU A 68 -9.27 11.10 -2.33
C GLU A 68 -10.49 10.15 -2.42
N ALA A 69 -10.29 8.85 -2.19
CA ALA A 69 -11.35 7.88 -2.02
C ALA A 69 -11.09 7.01 -0.79
N ASN A 70 -12.14 6.40 -0.26
CA ASN A 70 -12.04 5.52 0.90
C ASN A 70 -13.09 4.41 0.84
N TYR A 71 -12.65 3.16 0.93
CA TYR A 71 -13.51 2.00 1.03
C TYR A 71 -13.86 1.69 2.49
N PHE A 72 -15.13 1.64 2.80
CA PHE A 72 -15.62 1.29 4.12
C PHE A 72 -16.24 -0.11 4.12
N TYR A 73 -15.50 -1.10 4.58
CA TYR A 73 -15.87 -2.53 4.49
C TYR A 73 -17.15 -2.90 5.26
N LYS A 74 -17.51 -2.14 6.32
CA LYS A 74 -18.66 -2.47 7.18
C LYS A 74 -20.00 -2.32 6.48
N ASN A 75 -20.09 -1.43 5.49
CA ASN A 75 -21.29 -1.25 4.68
C ASN A 75 -21.04 -1.44 3.18
N SER A 76 -19.85 -1.93 2.81
CA SER A 76 -19.45 -2.15 1.42
C SER A 76 -19.66 -0.89 0.55
N SER A 77 -19.14 0.26 1.00
CA SER A 77 -19.32 1.53 0.32
C SER A 77 -18.00 2.21 0.03
N ILE A 78 -17.94 2.96 -1.06
CA ILE A 78 -16.82 3.83 -1.41
C ILE A 78 -17.29 5.28 -1.27
N TYR A 79 -16.47 6.10 -0.62
CA TYR A 79 -16.67 7.53 -0.45
C TYR A 79 -15.59 8.28 -1.23
N PHE A 80 -16.01 9.14 -2.14
CA PHE A 80 -15.13 9.99 -2.94
C PHE A 80 -15.16 11.42 -2.42
N ASN A 81 -14.01 12.07 -2.34
CA ASN A 81 -13.91 13.47 -1.98
C ASN A 81 -14.68 14.33 -2.98
N GLU A 82 -15.45 15.33 -2.48
CA GLU A 82 -16.26 16.23 -3.30
C GLU A 82 -15.47 17.00 -4.36
N HIS A 83 -14.16 17.11 -4.19
CA HIS A 83 -13.27 17.82 -5.10
C HIS A 83 -12.85 16.99 -6.33
N ILE A 84 -13.12 15.67 -6.34
CA ILE A 84 -12.80 14.81 -7.48
C ILE A 84 -13.76 15.10 -8.63
N PRO A 85 -13.27 15.43 -9.84
CA PRO A 85 -14.10 15.50 -11.02
C PRO A 85 -14.76 14.15 -11.33
N GLU A 86 -15.98 14.17 -11.83
CA GLU A 86 -16.72 12.94 -12.15
C GLU A 86 -16.00 12.04 -13.19
N SER A 87 -15.19 12.68 -14.08
CA SER A 87 -14.31 12.00 -15.05
C SER A 87 -13.21 11.17 -14.43
N ASP A 88 -12.78 11.50 -13.21
CA ASP A 88 -11.60 10.92 -12.57
C ASP A 88 -11.97 9.88 -11.50
N LEU A 89 -13.27 9.72 -11.21
CA LEU A 89 -13.76 8.76 -10.21
C LEU A 89 -13.27 7.32 -10.44
N GLU A 90 -13.12 6.90 -11.71
CA GLU A 90 -12.66 5.55 -12.05
C GLU A 90 -11.24 5.31 -11.54
N GLU A 91 -10.35 6.27 -11.68
CA GLU A 91 -8.96 6.18 -11.26
C GLU A 91 -8.85 5.91 -9.76
N PHE A 92 -9.57 6.69 -8.95
CA PHE A 92 -9.59 6.52 -7.51
C PHE A 92 -10.39 5.29 -7.05
N ALA A 93 -11.42 4.90 -7.81
CA ALA A 93 -12.22 3.72 -7.50
C ALA A 93 -11.46 2.40 -7.65
N ILE A 94 -10.44 2.32 -8.52
CA ILE A 94 -9.70 1.07 -8.76
C ILE A 94 -9.08 0.54 -7.48
N HIS A 95 -8.39 1.39 -6.72
CA HIS A 95 -7.78 1.04 -5.43
C HIS A 95 -8.83 0.49 -4.46
N GLU A 96 -9.92 1.21 -4.27
CA GLU A 96 -11.00 0.88 -3.33
C GLU A 96 -11.78 -0.38 -3.76
N CYS A 97 -11.95 -0.58 -5.08
CA CYS A 97 -12.55 -1.79 -5.62
C CYS A 97 -11.67 -3.03 -5.38
N ILE A 98 -10.34 -2.90 -5.43
CA ILE A 98 -9.43 -4.00 -5.11
C ILE A 98 -9.62 -4.40 -3.64
N HIS A 99 -9.72 -3.45 -2.70
CA HIS A 99 -10.03 -3.75 -1.31
C HIS A 99 -11.35 -4.52 -1.15
N HIS A 100 -12.40 -4.14 -1.88
CA HIS A 100 -13.66 -4.89 -1.85
C HIS A 100 -13.52 -6.31 -2.44
N ILE A 101 -12.71 -6.49 -3.47
CA ILE A 101 -12.46 -7.81 -4.07
C ILE A 101 -11.73 -8.73 -3.06
N GLN A 102 -10.80 -8.18 -2.29
CA GLN A 102 -9.98 -8.90 -1.31
C GLN A 102 -10.74 -9.40 -0.07
N GLU A 103 -11.96 -8.94 0.19
CA GLU A 103 -12.66 -9.30 1.41
C GLU A 103 -12.89 -10.80 1.57
N VAL A 104 -12.41 -11.36 2.66
CA VAL A 104 -12.73 -12.71 3.13
C VAL A 104 -13.48 -12.58 4.46
N LYS A 105 -14.73 -13.07 4.47
CA LYS A 105 -15.61 -13.02 5.65
C LYS A 105 -15.88 -14.42 6.18
N ASP A 106 -16.03 -14.52 7.50
CA ASP A 106 -16.42 -15.77 8.15
C ASP A 106 -17.93 -16.07 7.94
N LYS A 107 -18.39 -17.21 8.48
CA LYS A 107 -19.80 -17.64 8.40
C LYS A 107 -20.78 -16.68 9.08
N LYS A 108 -20.31 -15.77 9.91
CA LYS A 108 -21.10 -14.74 10.60
C LYS A 108 -20.96 -13.37 9.94
N ASN A 109 -20.35 -13.31 8.74
CA ASN A 109 -20.08 -12.09 7.97
C ASN A 109 -19.09 -11.11 8.63
N TYR A 110 -18.23 -11.58 9.55
CA TYR A 110 -17.12 -10.77 10.06
C TYR A 110 -15.94 -10.84 9.10
N LEU A 111 -15.33 -9.68 8.83
CA LEU A 111 -14.10 -9.60 8.05
C LEU A 111 -12.96 -10.27 8.85
N ILE A 112 -12.36 -11.30 8.27
CA ILE A 112 -11.23 -12.03 8.86
C ILE A 112 -9.92 -11.80 8.12
N ARG A 113 -10.01 -11.38 6.84
CA ARG A 113 -8.86 -11.09 6.01
C ARG A 113 -9.23 -10.12 4.89
N MET A 114 -8.28 -9.29 4.49
CA MET A 114 -8.34 -8.44 3.30
C MET A 114 -6.95 -8.37 2.67
N GLY A 115 -6.78 -9.04 1.53
CA GLY A 115 -5.50 -9.15 0.84
C GLY A 115 -4.42 -9.79 1.72
N LEU A 116 -3.36 -9.01 1.97
CA LEU A 116 -2.23 -9.41 2.79
C LEU A 116 -2.42 -9.10 4.29
N CYS A 117 -3.56 -8.49 4.68
CA CYS A 117 -3.88 -8.16 6.06
C CYS A 117 -4.56 -9.32 6.79
N ASP A 118 -4.06 -9.64 7.97
CA ASP A 118 -4.72 -10.52 8.92
C ASP A 118 -5.47 -9.66 9.97
N TYR A 119 -6.80 -9.83 10.06
CA TYR A 119 -7.66 -9.16 11.03
C TYR A 119 -7.84 -10.02 12.26
N THR A 120 -7.45 -9.48 13.42
CA THR A 120 -7.72 -10.08 14.73
C THR A 120 -8.64 -9.17 15.54
N GLU A 121 -9.17 -9.68 16.67
CA GLU A 121 -10.03 -8.86 17.54
C GLU A 121 -9.35 -7.57 18.07
N PHE A 122 -8.01 -7.57 18.12
CA PHE A 122 -7.24 -6.51 18.80
C PHE A 122 -6.32 -5.72 17.87
N LYS A 123 -5.94 -6.28 16.71
CA LYS A 123 -4.93 -5.67 15.83
C LYS A 123 -5.08 -6.17 14.39
N ILE A 124 -4.79 -5.26 13.46
CA ILE A 124 -4.57 -5.56 12.05
C ILE A 124 -3.05 -5.67 11.85
N TYR A 125 -2.60 -6.69 11.14
CA TYR A 125 -1.21 -6.90 10.78
C TYR A 125 -1.07 -6.82 9.27
N GLY A 126 -0.01 -6.18 8.78
CA GLY A 126 0.31 -6.09 7.36
C GLY A 126 -0.52 -5.04 6.61
N LEU A 127 -1.05 -4.03 7.32
CA LEU A 127 -1.85 -2.98 6.71
C LEU A 127 -1.02 -2.21 5.68
N GLY A 128 0.15 -1.68 6.05
CA GLY A 128 1.02 -0.93 5.15
C GLY A 128 1.51 -1.77 3.97
N LEU A 129 1.80 -3.05 4.20
CA LEU A 129 2.15 -3.99 3.12
C LEU A 129 0.98 -4.17 2.13
N ASN A 130 -0.26 -4.31 2.62
CA ASN A 130 -1.44 -4.46 1.78
C ASN A 130 -1.77 -3.18 1.02
N GLU A 131 -1.78 -2.03 1.69
CA GLU A 131 -2.05 -0.73 1.06
C GLU A 131 -1.08 -0.46 -0.10
N ALA A 132 0.23 -0.68 0.12
CA ALA A 132 1.23 -0.54 -0.92
C ALA A 132 1.03 -1.54 -2.08
N ALA A 133 0.73 -2.81 -1.79
CA ALA A 133 0.48 -3.81 -2.83
C ALA A 133 -0.77 -3.46 -3.67
N VAL A 134 -1.86 -3.02 -3.03
CA VAL A 134 -3.08 -2.56 -3.72
C VAL A 134 -2.79 -1.32 -4.56
N GLN A 135 -2.02 -0.37 -4.01
CA GLN A 135 -1.66 0.84 -4.73
C GLN A 135 -0.79 0.55 -5.96
N LEU A 136 0.19 -0.34 -5.86
CA LEU A 136 1.00 -0.78 -7.01
C LEU A 136 0.15 -1.48 -8.06
N MET A 137 -0.81 -2.31 -7.66
CA MET A 137 -1.79 -2.92 -8.58
C MET A 137 -2.65 -1.86 -9.27
N ALA A 138 -3.16 -0.88 -8.51
CA ALA A 138 -3.96 0.22 -9.07
C ALA A 138 -3.13 1.05 -10.07
N SER A 139 -1.90 1.43 -9.72
CA SER A 139 -0.98 2.15 -10.63
C SER A 139 -0.73 1.38 -11.93
N LYS A 140 -0.56 0.05 -11.85
CA LYS A 140 -0.39 -0.82 -13.03
C LYS A 140 -1.65 -0.89 -13.89
N VAL A 141 -2.84 -0.94 -13.29
CA VAL A 141 -4.14 -0.91 -14.00
C VAL A 141 -4.35 0.44 -14.70
N ILE A 142 -3.97 1.54 -14.06
CA ILE A 142 -4.06 2.89 -14.59
C ILE A 142 -3.00 3.12 -15.67
N GLY A 143 -1.84 2.47 -15.58
CA GLY A 143 -0.71 2.62 -16.49
C GLY A 143 0.20 3.78 -16.10
N ILE A 144 0.36 4.04 -14.80
CA ILE A 144 1.27 5.07 -14.29
C ILE A 144 2.72 4.61 -14.47
N GLU A 145 3.52 5.44 -15.12
CA GLU A 145 4.97 5.22 -15.25
C GLU A 145 5.70 5.64 -13.97
N LYS A 146 6.89 5.05 -13.74
CA LYS A 146 7.72 5.45 -12.60
C LYS A 146 8.30 6.83 -12.81
N GLU A 147 8.33 7.60 -11.74
CA GLU A 147 9.00 8.90 -11.68
C GLU A 147 9.88 9.02 -10.44
N SER A 148 10.91 9.86 -10.53
CA SER A 148 11.81 10.15 -9.42
C SER A 148 11.16 11.12 -8.47
N VAL A 149 11.07 10.75 -7.20
CA VAL A 149 10.49 11.58 -6.13
C VAL A 149 11.48 11.75 -4.98
N LYS A 150 11.27 12.83 -4.22
CA LYS A 150 11.91 13.05 -2.93
C LYS A 150 10.86 13.15 -1.85
N TYR A 151 10.83 12.17 -0.93
CA TYR A 151 9.85 12.12 0.15
C TYR A 151 10.55 11.88 1.48
N PHE A 152 10.30 12.72 2.48
CA PHE A 152 10.99 12.74 3.80
C PHE A 152 12.52 12.63 3.71
N GLY A 153 13.13 13.27 2.70
CA GLY A 153 14.57 13.27 2.50
C GLY A 153 15.14 12.02 1.81
N ILE A 154 14.28 11.07 1.42
CA ILE A 154 14.64 9.88 0.66
C ILE A 154 14.34 10.14 -0.81
N ASN A 155 15.31 9.83 -1.71
CA ASN A 155 15.12 9.89 -3.16
C ASN A 155 14.96 8.46 -3.69
N PHE A 156 13.94 8.22 -4.50
CA PHE A 156 13.65 6.91 -5.11
C PHE A 156 12.76 7.08 -6.34
N GLU A 157 12.59 6.00 -7.10
CA GLU A 157 11.63 5.94 -8.20
C GLU A 157 10.39 5.16 -7.76
N THR A 158 9.20 5.64 -8.14
CA THR A 158 7.94 4.98 -7.81
C THR A 158 6.86 5.25 -8.86
N SER A 159 5.96 4.29 -9.05
CA SER A 159 4.71 4.47 -9.81
C SER A 159 3.56 5.01 -8.94
N SER A 160 3.84 5.35 -7.68
CA SER A 160 2.87 5.93 -6.74
C SER A 160 3.46 7.13 -5.99
N PRO A 161 3.63 8.27 -6.64
CA PRO A 161 4.24 9.45 -6.03
C PRO A 161 3.37 10.12 -4.96
N SER A 162 2.05 9.94 -5.03
CA SER A 162 1.08 10.64 -4.18
C SER A 162 0.50 9.79 -3.05
N TYR A 163 0.52 8.46 -3.18
CA TYR A 163 -0.12 7.54 -2.23
C TYR A 163 0.86 6.44 -1.80
N TYR A 164 1.13 6.37 -0.49
CA TYR A 164 2.01 5.36 0.11
C TYR A 164 3.39 5.23 -0.57
N PRO A 165 4.08 6.35 -0.91
CA PRO A 165 5.26 6.28 -1.78
C PRO A 165 6.41 5.49 -1.18
N LEU A 166 6.65 5.56 0.14
CA LEU A 166 7.71 4.81 0.81
C LEU A 166 7.38 3.33 0.95
N GLU A 167 6.14 3.02 1.31
CA GLU A 167 5.65 1.65 1.41
C GLU A 167 5.70 0.98 0.04
N CYS A 168 5.26 1.66 -1.03
CA CYS A 168 5.34 1.19 -2.40
C CYS A 168 6.79 0.89 -2.80
N CYS A 169 7.75 1.78 -2.48
CA CYS A 169 9.17 1.54 -2.76
C CYS A 169 9.70 0.27 -2.08
N LEU A 170 9.39 0.07 -0.78
CA LEU A 170 9.79 -1.15 -0.07
C LEU A 170 9.11 -2.41 -0.61
N VAL A 171 7.82 -2.32 -0.95
CA VAL A 171 7.05 -3.45 -1.49
C VAL A 171 7.48 -3.80 -2.91
N GLU A 172 7.88 -2.82 -3.74
CA GLU A 172 8.51 -3.09 -5.04
C GLU A 172 9.85 -3.85 -4.89
N GLN A 173 10.65 -3.54 -3.86
CA GLN A 173 11.85 -4.33 -3.55
C GLN A 173 11.50 -5.79 -3.26
N LEU A 174 10.48 -6.02 -2.44
CA LEU A 174 10.00 -7.38 -2.14
C LEU A 174 9.44 -8.07 -3.39
N ALA A 175 8.65 -7.36 -4.20
CA ALA A 175 8.11 -7.87 -5.46
C ALA A 175 9.22 -8.30 -6.42
N TYR A 176 10.26 -7.49 -6.58
CA TYR A 176 11.43 -7.84 -7.41
C TYR A 176 12.15 -9.10 -6.91
N LEU A 177 12.32 -9.25 -5.59
CA LEU A 177 13.06 -10.36 -5.01
C LEU A 177 12.28 -11.68 -5.04
N ILE A 178 10.99 -11.62 -4.77
CA ILE A 178 10.11 -12.79 -4.55
C ILE A 178 9.30 -13.15 -5.81
N GLY A 179 8.91 -12.15 -6.58
CA GLY A 179 8.06 -12.23 -7.77
C GLY A 179 6.84 -11.31 -7.65
N GLU A 180 6.71 -10.39 -8.59
CA GLU A 180 5.59 -9.45 -8.65
C GLU A 180 4.24 -10.18 -8.79
N ASP A 181 4.19 -11.21 -9.64
CA ASP A 181 2.96 -12.00 -9.85
C ASP A 181 2.51 -12.71 -8.57
N VAL A 182 3.46 -13.20 -7.76
CA VAL A 182 3.16 -13.86 -6.49
C VAL A 182 2.60 -12.85 -5.48
N LEU A 183 3.16 -11.64 -5.45
CA LEU A 183 2.65 -10.56 -4.60
C LEU A 183 1.22 -10.19 -5.00
N PHE A 184 0.99 -9.86 -6.26
CA PHE A 184 -0.29 -9.35 -6.74
C PHE A 184 -1.38 -10.44 -6.72
N GLU A 185 -1.05 -11.67 -7.11
CA GLU A 185 -1.97 -12.81 -7.01
C GLU A 185 -2.41 -13.04 -5.56
N SER A 186 -1.46 -13.03 -4.61
CA SER A 186 -1.78 -13.19 -3.18
C SER A 186 -2.58 -12.02 -2.63
N THR A 187 -2.31 -10.81 -3.13
CA THR A 187 -3.02 -9.60 -2.73
C THR A 187 -4.48 -9.67 -3.15
N ILE A 188 -4.77 -9.95 -4.41
CA ILE A 188 -6.15 -9.91 -4.93
C ILE A 188 -6.98 -11.12 -4.47
N ASN A 189 -6.35 -12.29 -4.33
CA ASN A 189 -7.02 -13.52 -3.91
C ASN A 189 -6.97 -13.78 -2.40
N SER A 190 -6.38 -12.87 -1.61
CA SER A 190 -6.31 -12.93 -0.15
C SER A 190 -5.82 -14.28 0.37
N ASN A 191 -4.67 -14.75 -0.13
CA ASN A 191 -4.05 -16.01 0.26
C ASN A 191 -2.64 -15.82 0.84
N ASP A 192 -2.02 -16.91 1.32
CA ASP A 192 -0.72 -16.88 1.99
C ASP A 192 0.48 -17.17 1.07
N ASN A 193 0.30 -17.25 -0.27
CA ASN A 193 1.37 -17.66 -1.17
C ASN A 193 2.58 -16.73 -1.08
N PHE A 194 2.36 -15.41 -1.10
CA PHE A 194 3.43 -14.42 -0.94
C PHE A 194 4.11 -14.54 0.43
N LYS A 195 3.32 -14.59 1.50
CA LYS A 195 3.83 -14.74 2.88
C LYS A 195 4.68 -15.99 3.04
N ASN A 196 4.20 -17.13 2.55
CA ASN A 196 4.94 -18.39 2.61
C ASN A 196 6.26 -18.29 1.85
N LYS A 197 6.24 -17.77 0.63
CA LYS A 197 7.45 -17.61 -0.18
C LYS A 197 8.44 -16.63 0.43
N MET A 198 7.95 -15.55 1.06
CA MET A 198 8.78 -14.64 1.85
C MET A 198 9.46 -15.38 3.02
N ILE A 199 8.70 -16.14 3.80
CA ILE A 199 9.21 -16.90 4.95
C ILE A 199 10.27 -17.92 4.53
N GLU A 200 10.06 -18.63 3.43
CA GLU A 200 11.02 -19.55 2.85
C GLU A 200 12.31 -18.86 2.41
N THR A 201 12.20 -17.61 1.91
CA THR A 201 13.34 -16.88 1.34
C THR A 201 14.13 -16.11 2.40
N VAL A 202 13.46 -15.38 3.29
CA VAL A 202 14.12 -14.45 4.24
C VAL A 202 13.98 -14.84 5.71
N SER A 203 13.28 -15.87 6.06
CA SER A 203 12.85 -16.33 7.38
C SER A 203 11.59 -15.64 7.91
N TYR A 204 10.87 -16.37 8.80
CA TYR A 204 9.69 -15.83 9.48
C TYR A 204 10.00 -14.56 10.29
N LYS A 205 11.12 -14.55 11.02
CA LYS A 205 11.53 -13.42 11.86
C LYS A 205 11.79 -12.17 11.02
N SER A 206 12.52 -12.31 9.92
CA SER A 206 12.82 -11.20 9.00
C SER A 206 11.54 -10.70 8.32
N PHE A 207 10.68 -11.60 7.85
CA PHE A 207 9.40 -11.21 7.25
C PHE A 207 8.54 -10.40 8.21
N MET A 208 8.34 -10.86 9.45
CA MET A 208 7.56 -10.14 10.46
C MET A 208 8.17 -8.79 10.83
N ALA A 209 9.51 -8.69 10.87
CA ALA A 209 10.17 -7.41 11.12
C ALA A 209 9.97 -6.41 9.97
N ILE A 210 10.06 -6.87 8.71
CA ILE A 210 9.81 -6.04 7.52
C ILE A 210 8.34 -5.59 7.50
N GLN A 211 7.40 -6.49 7.69
CA GLN A 211 5.97 -6.19 7.70
C GLN A 211 5.62 -5.15 8.78
N ASN A 212 6.08 -5.37 10.01
CA ASN A 212 5.83 -4.43 11.11
C ASN A 212 6.46 -3.06 10.87
N ALA A 213 7.61 -2.99 10.21
CA ALA A 213 8.28 -1.73 9.91
C ALA A 213 7.53 -0.94 8.81
N ILE A 214 6.95 -1.62 7.81
CA ILE A 214 6.09 -0.98 6.81
C ILE A 214 4.81 -0.45 7.48
N ASP A 215 4.18 -1.23 8.38
CA ASP A 215 3.03 -0.79 9.17
C ASP A 215 3.37 0.43 10.06
N GLU A 216 4.60 0.51 10.61
CA GLU A 216 5.08 1.63 11.41
C GLU A 216 5.23 2.92 10.59
N ILE A 217 5.75 2.82 9.36
CA ILE A 217 5.85 3.96 8.43
C ILE A 217 4.46 4.53 8.18
N LEU A 218 3.51 3.70 7.75
CA LEU A 218 2.12 4.09 7.50
C LEU A 218 1.49 4.76 8.74
N TYR A 219 1.64 4.18 9.91
CA TYR A 219 1.13 4.75 11.15
C TYR A 219 1.69 6.14 11.46
N HIS A 220 3.00 6.35 11.24
CA HIS A 220 3.64 7.65 11.44
C HIS A 220 3.17 8.70 10.42
N GLU A 221 2.94 8.30 9.16
CA GLU A 221 2.37 9.19 8.14
C GLU A 221 0.96 9.64 8.51
N GLU A 222 0.10 8.73 8.94
CA GLU A 222 -1.24 9.07 9.45
C GLU A 222 -1.19 9.99 10.68
N GLU A 223 -0.23 9.79 11.58
CA GLU A 223 -0.05 10.66 12.76
C GLU A 223 0.34 12.09 12.32
N ILE A 224 1.23 12.22 11.32
CA ILE A 224 1.58 13.53 10.75
C ILE A 224 0.34 14.23 10.16
N ILE A 225 -0.49 13.51 9.39
CA ILE A 225 -1.74 14.05 8.83
C ILE A 225 -2.67 14.55 9.95
N LYS A 226 -2.89 13.72 10.98
CA LYS A 226 -3.72 14.07 12.13
C LYS A 226 -3.22 15.31 12.88
N ILE A 227 -1.89 15.45 13.04
CA ILE A 227 -1.28 16.63 13.66
C ILE A 227 -1.42 17.87 12.76
N ASN A 228 -1.20 17.76 11.45
CA ASN A 228 -1.38 18.86 10.51
C ASN A 228 -2.81 19.40 10.52
N ASN A 229 -3.82 18.53 10.48
CA ASN A 229 -5.23 18.90 10.56
C ASN A 229 -5.55 19.63 11.87
N LYS A 230 -4.94 19.18 12.98
CA LYS A 230 -5.10 19.83 14.26
C LYS A 230 -4.43 21.21 14.32
N ILE A 231 -3.27 21.39 13.67
CA ILE A 231 -2.61 22.68 13.55
C ILE A 231 -3.45 23.64 12.70
N ALA A 232 -4.02 23.17 11.58
CA ALA A 232 -4.87 23.96 10.70
C ALA A 232 -6.14 24.48 11.41
N SER A 233 -6.62 23.80 12.43
CA SER A 233 -7.78 24.20 13.24
C SER A 233 -7.47 25.20 14.36
N ILE A 234 -6.21 25.67 14.52
CA ILE A 234 -5.78 26.58 15.58
C ILE A 234 -5.57 27.99 15.01
N ASP A 235 -6.38 28.95 15.46
CA ASP A 235 -6.32 30.33 14.97
C ASP A 235 -5.06 31.09 15.43
N ASP A 236 -4.54 30.77 16.62
CA ASP A 236 -3.39 31.47 17.20
C ASP A 236 -2.16 30.57 17.35
N ARG A 237 -1.02 31.01 16.76
CA ARG A 237 0.27 30.34 16.93
C ARG A 237 0.80 30.50 18.36
N ASN A 238 0.87 29.39 19.07
CA ASN A 238 1.31 29.35 20.46
C ASN A 238 2.30 28.19 20.68
N LYS A 239 2.87 28.10 21.90
CA LYS A 239 3.82 27.04 22.30
C LYS A 239 3.30 25.62 22.02
N LYS A 240 1.96 25.41 21.96
CA LYS A 240 1.37 24.12 21.63
C LYS A 240 1.59 23.76 20.15
N VAL A 241 1.48 24.74 19.24
CA VAL A 241 1.77 24.55 17.81
C VAL A 241 3.26 24.23 17.60
N ASP A 242 4.16 24.93 18.30
CA ASP A 242 5.58 24.65 18.21
C ASP A 242 5.94 23.22 18.63
N ASN A 243 5.30 22.71 19.70
CA ASN A 243 5.47 21.31 20.12
C ASN A 243 4.93 20.30 19.08
N MET A 244 3.81 20.63 18.42
CA MET A 244 3.25 19.81 17.34
C MET A 244 4.17 19.78 16.11
N LEU A 245 4.72 20.93 15.71
CA LEU A 245 5.68 21.01 14.61
C LEU A 245 6.96 20.23 14.92
N LYS A 246 7.43 20.28 16.17
CA LYS A 246 8.55 19.45 16.62
C LYS A 246 8.20 17.95 16.51
N ARG A 247 7.02 17.54 16.96
CA ARG A 247 6.60 16.13 16.85
C ARG A 247 6.54 15.67 15.40
N ILE A 248 6.05 16.52 14.47
CA ILE A 248 6.08 16.21 13.03
C ILE A 248 7.53 15.97 12.54
N GLN A 249 8.48 16.82 12.97
CA GLN A 249 9.88 16.64 12.57
C GLN A 249 10.49 15.36 13.15
N ASP A 250 10.17 15.03 14.40
CA ASP A 250 10.60 13.78 15.03
C ASP A 250 10.03 12.57 14.25
N LEU A 251 8.72 12.57 13.91
CA LEU A 251 8.09 11.52 13.10
C LEU A 251 8.74 11.37 11.73
N LYS A 252 9.02 12.47 11.03
CA LYS A 252 9.72 12.42 9.73
C LYS A 252 11.10 11.76 9.83
N ASN A 253 11.83 12.04 10.90
CA ASN A 253 13.12 11.40 11.16
C ASN A 253 12.95 9.91 11.49
N GLU A 254 11.94 9.54 12.28
CA GLU A 254 11.59 8.14 12.59
C GLU A 254 11.25 7.38 11.30
N ILE A 255 10.40 7.93 10.43
CA ILE A 255 10.05 7.35 9.11
C ILE A 255 11.32 7.10 8.28
N THR A 256 12.19 8.11 8.13
CA THR A 256 13.43 7.98 7.35
C THR A 256 14.31 6.85 7.90
N LEU A 257 14.49 6.79 9.21
CA LEU A 257 15.30 5.75 9.87
C LEU A 257 14.68 4.36 9.71
N THR A 258 13.35 4.24 9.89
CA THR A 258 12.62 2.97 9.74
C THR A 258 12.70 2.49 8.29
N PHE A 259 12.49 3.37 7.30
CA PHE A 259 12.65 3.02 5.88
C PHE A 259 14.06 2.47 5.59
N MET A 260 15.11 3.20 5.97
CA MET A 260 16.49 2.80 5.69
C MET A 260 16.88 1.48 6.38
N ARG A 261 16.43 1.27 7.62
CA ARG A 261 16.63 0.00 8.34
C ARG A 261 15.89 -1.16 7.69
N THR A 262 14.66 -0.93 7.23
CA THR A 262 13.84 -1.94 6.56
C THR A 262 14.46 -2.33 5.23
N GLN A 263 14.88 -1.37 4.41
CA GLN A 263 15.60 -1.63 3.18
C GLN A 263 16.87 -2.46 3.41
N ASN A 264 17.69 -2.09 4.40
CA ASN A 264 18.89 -2.86 4.76
C ASN A 264 18.55 -4.27 5.25
N LEU A 265 17.45 -4.44 5.98
CA LEU A 265 16.98 -5.76 6.41
C LEU A 265 16.52 -6.62 5.23
N ILE A 266 15.80 -6.04 4.25
CA ILE A 266 15.41 -6.73 3.00
C ILE A 266 16.66 -7.22 2.27
N ILE A 267 17.65 -6.32 2.08
CA ILE A 267 18.91 -6.62 1.39
C ILE A 267 19.62 -7.77 2.09
N SER A 268 19.95 -7.61 3.38
CA SER A 268 20.73 -8.61 4.11
C SER A 268 20.00 -9.94 4.20
N SER A 269 18.71 -9.94 4.55
CA SER A 269 17.95 -11.19 4.69
C SER A 269 17.85 -11.99 3.40
N TYR A 270 17.75 -11.32 2.24
CA TYR A 270 17.67 -12.00 0.95
C TYR A 270 19.05 -12.40 0.43
N PHE A 271 19.98 -11.44 0.32
CA PHE A 271 21.25 -11.66 -0.36
C PHE A 271 22.22 -12.50 0.46
N ASP A 272 22.25 -12.40 1.80
CA ASP A 272 23.06 -13.29 2.64
C ASP A 272 22.62 -14.75 2.49
N ASN A 273 21.31 -15.00 2.55
CA ASN A 273 20.78 -16.36 2.38
C ASN A 273 21.07 -16.92 0.98
N THR A 274 20.87 -16.09 -0.06
CA THR A 274 21.11 -16.48 -1.44
C THR A 274 22.61 -16.71 -1.68
N PHE A 275 23.48 -15.83 -1.17
CA PHE A 275 24.94 -15.97 -1.30
C PHE A 275 25.46 -17.27 -0.68
N ASN A 276 24.97 -17.62 0.51
CA ASN A 276 25.34 -18.85 1.19
C ASN A 276 24.87 -20.13 0.46
N SER A 277 23.93 -20.00 -0.45
CA SER A 277 23.41 -21.12 -1.26
C SER A 277 24.09 -21.30 -2.62
N ILE A 278 25.04 -20.43 -2.99
CA ILE A 278 25.75 -20.51 -4.27
C ILE A 278 26.69 -21.73 -4.28
N THR A 279 26.46 -22.64 -5.23
CA THR A 279 27.23 -23.88 -5.38
C THR A 279 27.90 -24.02 -6.74
N ASN A 280 27.57 -23.17 -7.73
CA ASN A 280 28.09 -23.23 -9.09
C ASN A 280 28.13 -21.85 -9.75
N LEU A 281 28.77 -21.75 -10.93
CA LEU A 281 28.93 -20.50 -11.67
C LEU A 281 27.60 -19.91 -12.16
N GLU A 282 26.63 -20.75 -12.52
CA GLU A 282 25.31 -20.31 -12.99
C GLU A 282 24.56 -19.55 -11.85
N ASN A 283 24.55 -20.14 -10.65
CA ASN A 283 23.97 -19.51 -9.46
C ASN A 283 24.68 -18.20 -9.10
N LEU A 284 26.01 -18.14 -9.28
CA LEU A 284 26.78 -16.92 -9.06
C LEU A 284 26.40 -15.82 -10.05
N GLU A 285 26.26 -16.15 -11.33
CA GLU A 285 25.86 -15.18 -12.36
C GLU A 285 24.42 -14.68 -12.15
N MET A 286 23.51 -15.56 -11.75
CA MET A 286 22.14 -15.18 -11.39
C MET A 286 22.12 -14.24 -10.18
N PHE A 287 22.89 -14.55 -9.13
CA PHE A 287 23.03 -13.69 -7.94
C PHE A 287 23.56 -12.31 -8.32
N ARG A 288 24.67 -12.24 -9.09
CA ARG A 288 25.27 -10.97 -9.52
C ARG A 288 24.29 -10.12 -10.34
N ARG A 289 23.58 -10.73 -11.28
CA ARG A 289 22.58 -10.04 -12.11
C ARG A 289 21.45 -9.50 -11.24
N LYS A 290 20.92 -10.31 -10.33
CA LYS A 290 19.84 -9.90 -9.44
C LYS A 290 20.26 -8.75 -8.51
N LEU A 291 21.46 -8.84 -7.92
CA LEU A 291 22.01 -7.78 -7.06
C LEU A 291 22.25 -6.49 -7.86
N TYR A 292 22.76 -6.59 -9.10
CA TYR A 292 23.01 -5.44 -9.96
C TYR A 292 21.72 -4.67 -10.28
N HIS A 293 20.67 -5.34 -10.68
CA HIS A 293 19.39 -4.71 -11.00
C HIS A 293 18.59 -4.30 -9.77
N PHE A 294 18.85 -4.90 -8.61
CA PHE A 294 18.19 -4.49 -7.38
C PHE A 294 18.48 -3.03 -6.99
N LYS A 295 19.60 -2.49 -7.44
CA LYS A 295 19.96 -1.08 -7.20
C LYS A 295 18.91 -0.09 -7.73
N ASP A 296 18.21 -0.47 -8.79
CA ASP A 296 17.20 0.37 -9.44
C ASP A 296 15.92 0.53 -8.57
N TYR A 297 15.80 -0.27 -7.50
CA TYR A 297 14.68 -0.25 -6.55
C TYR A 297 15.03 0.44 -5.23
N LEU A 298 16.26 0.93 -5.06
CA LEU A 298 16.71 1.46 -3.77
C LEU A 298 16.30 2.91 -3.56
N GLY A 299 15.78 3.18 -2.35
CA GLY A 299 15.70 4.54 -1.83
C GLY A 299 17.04 4.97 -1.22
N SER A 300 17.42 6.23 -1.44
CA SER A 300 18.65 6.82 -0.90
C SER A 300 18.36 8.07 -0.09
N ALA A 301 18.87 8.12 1.16
CA ALA A 301 18.88 9.31 2.00
C ALA A 301 20.25 10.01 1.90
N GLU A 302 20.30 11.28 2.31
CA GLU A 302 21.57 12.02 2.38
C GLU A 302 22.56 11.29 3.29
N GLY A 303 23.79 11.07 2.79
CA GLY A 303 24.82 10.31 3.48
C GLY A 303 24.67 8.78 3.42
N TYR A 304 23.62 8.26 2.78
CA TYR A 304 23.47 6.82 2.58
C TYR A 304 24.34 6.35 1.42
N THR A 305 25.13 5.32 1.68
CA THR A 305 25.90 4.61 0.64
C THR A 305 25.48 3.15 0.67
N PHE A 306 25.01 2.65 -0.49
CA PHE A 306 24.80 1.22 -0.66
C PHE A 306 26.16 0.52 -0.75
N PHE A 307 26.52 -0.18 0.31
CA PHE A 307 27.70 -1.06 0.31
C PHE A 307 27.31 -2.43 -0.24
N ASN A 308 27.98 -2.82 -1.27
CA ASN A 308 27.89 -4.17 -1.80
C ASN A 308 29.05 -5.00 -1.20
N ASP A 309 28.80 -5.61 -0.04
CA ASP A 309 29.79 -6.46 0.65
C ASP A 309 30.02 -7.81 -0.07
N TYR A 310 29.26 -8.06 -1.15
CA TYR A 310 29.36 -9.30 -1.93
C TYR A 310 30.36 -9.19 -3.09
N TYR A 311 31.36 -8.29 -2.99
CA TYR A 311 32.49 -8.30 -3.92
C TYR A 311 33.31 -9.56 -3.69
N ILE A 312 33.10 -10.52 -4.57
CA ILE A 312 33.97 -11.67 -4.67
C ILE A 312 35.20 -11.21 -5.47
N GLN A 313 36.33 -11.18 -4.80
CA GLN A 313 37.63 -11.01 -5.45
C GLN A 313 37.94 -12.16 -6.38
#